data_f39af930bc040a65a46b4cbbee583685
#
_entry.id   f39af930bc040a65a46b4cbbee583685
#
_cell.length_a   1.000
_cell.length_b   1.000
_cell.length_c   1.000
_cell.angle_alpha   90.00
_cell.angle_beta   90.00
_cell.angle_gamma   90.00
#
_symmetry.space_group_name_H-M   'P 1'
#
loop_
_entity.id
_entity.type
_entity.pdbx_description
1 polymer ?
#
loop_
_entity_poly.entity_id
_entity_poly.type
_entity_poly.pdbx_seq_one_letter_code
_entity_poly.pdbx_strand_id
1 'polypeptide(L)'
;MHKYRTHKCDELRSDNVKDIVKLSGWVHRKRDHGQLIFIDLRDHYGLTQVVVDSSNNKFSIIEGLSLESVITISGIVVERSADTINKNLPTGDIEVNLSELEIISKSNALPLQVNSDEDYGEETRLKFRYLDLRRSRPHSNIILRSNVIQTIRNKMLELGFMEFQTPILTASSPEGARDFLVPSRLNRGKFYALPQAPQQFKQLIMVSGFDKYFQIAPCFRDEDSRADRSPGEFYQLDLEMSYVEQEDVFDAVEPVIREVFTKFSKRTIDKIFPKITYKESILKYGNDKPDLRFNLEIKDVTDVFTNSNFSIFAKSIDNGAVVRAIPGPGCGSRSVADRMNSWAQGEGAPGMGYIIYNENTAKGPVANALGVEKALIMKDLFNLKDGDALFFSCSKEYDAASLAGKARVKIATDKKLIEENVFKFCWIVDYPMFEKDESTGKIEFSHNPFSMPQGGMDALLNKDPLDILAYQYDLVCNGIELSSGAIRNHVPDIMYKAFKIAGHNPDVVDNKFPGLINAFKFGAPPHGGIAPGIDRIVMLLADEPNIREVILFPMTGKAEDLMMNAPNDISDVQLKELGIKLDKKVKIN
;
A
#
# COMPACT_ATOMS: atom_id res chain seq x y z
N MET A 1 20.52 28.82 30.15
CA MET A 1 21.02 27.75 29.26
C MET A 1 20.19 26.50 29.48
N HIS A 2 19.73 25.84 28.43
CA HIS A 2 18.96 24.60 28.57
C HIS A 2 19.81 23.52 29.26
N LYS A 3 19.17 22.69 30.12
CA LYS A 3 19.88 21.69 30.94
C LYS A 3 20.70 20.70 30.12
N TYR A 4 20.13 20.20 28.98
CA TYR A 4 20.71 19.11 28.21
C TYR A 4 21.47 19.57 26.96
N ARG A 5 21.06 20.66 26.29
CA ARG A 5 21.71 21.08 25.05
C ARG A 5 21.56 22.56 24.76
N THR A 6 22.58 23.16 24.13
CA THR A 6 22.54 24.49 23.53
C THR A 6 22.24 24.42 22.04
N HIS A 7 22.72 23.37 21.37
CA HIS A 7 22.59 23.11 19.94
C HIS A 7 22.15 21.64 19.70
N LYS A 8 21.57 21.38 18.54
CA LYS A 8 21.34 20.03 18.02
C LYS A 8 22.61 19.50 17.36
N CYS A 9 22.70 18.16 17.19
CA CYS A 9 23.89 17.54 16.61
C CYS A 9 24.09 17.83 15.10
N ASP A 10 23.20 18.57 14.46
CA ASP A 10 23.32 18.99 13.06
C ASP A 10 23.49 20.50 12.88
N GLU A 11 23.45 21.27 13.95
CA GLU A 11 23.39 22.73 13.85
C GLU A 11 24.77 23.43 13.76
N LEU A 12 25.82 22.79 14.25
CA LEU A 12 27.14 23.42 14.33
C LEU A 12 27.80 23.54 12.96
N ARG A 13 28.42 24.71 12.71
CA ARG A 13 29.20 25.06 11.50
C ARG A 13 30.48 25.79 11.86
N SER A 14 31.27 26.14 10.87
CA SER A 14 32.53 26.89 11.05
C SER A 14 32.35 28.23 11.79
N ASP A 15 31.18 28.86 11.67
CA ASP A 15 30.87 30.10 12.41
C ASP A 15 30.79 29.91 13.94
N ASN A 16 30.62 28.66 14.39
CA ASN A 16 30.57 28.32 15.82
C ASN A 16 31.94 28.02 16.41
N VAL A 17 33.02 28.12 15.65
CA VAL A 17 34.36 27.83 16.14
C VAL A 17 34.70 28.76 17.30
N LYS A 18 35.22 28.19 18.40
CA LYS A 18 35.47 28.75 19.73
C LYS A 18 34.25 28.89 20.63
N ASP A 19 33.05 28.57 20.17
CA ASP A 19 31.87 28.52 21.05
C ASP A 19 31.99 27.37 22.05
N ILE A 20 31.53 27.60 23.27
CA ILE A 20 31.32 26.55 24.26
C ILE A 20 29.90 26.02 24.07
N VAL A 21 29.78 24.78 23.65
CA VAL A 21 28.50 24.15 23.35
C VAL A 21 28.18 22.99 24.28
N LYS A 22 26.89 22.70 24.44
CA LYS A 22 26.39 21.51 25.12
C LYS A 22 25.54 20.72 24.14
N LEU A 23 25.86 19.43 23.94
CA LEU A 23 25.15 18.50 23.08
C LEU A 23 24.69 17.28 23.87
N SER A 24 23.53 16.72 23.51
CA SER A 24 23.04 15.47 24.07
C SER A 24 22.60 14.55 22.96
N GLY A 25 22.93 13.26 23.08
CA GLY A 25 22.61 12.27 22.07
C GLY A 25 23.08 10.87 22.44
N TRP A 26 23.00 10.01 21.48
CA TRP A 26 23.49 8.62 21.54
C TRP A 26 24.89 8.52 20.99
N VAL A 27 25.74 7.69 21.63
CA VAL A 27 27.08 7.34 21.12
C VAL A 27 26.90 6.42 19.90
N HIS A 28 26.85 7.01 18.71
CA HIS A 28 26.57 6.29 17.48
C HIS A 28 27.77 5.47 16.98
N ARG A 29 28.96 6.07 17.00
CA ARG A 29 30.22 5.41 16.68
C ARG A 29 31.30 5.87 17.67
N LYS A 30 32.25 4.99 17.94
CA LYS A 30 33.41 5.28 18.73
C LYS A 30 34.65 4.71 18.03
N ARG A 31 35.67 5.52 17.84
CA ARG A 31 36.94 5.12 17.24
C ARG A 31 38.06 5.52 18.20
N ASP A 32 38.84 4.52 18.62
CA ASP A 32 39.98 4.67 19.50
C ASP A 32 41.28 4.67 18.67
N HIS A 33 42.06 5.74 18.78
CA HIS A 33 43.36 5.90 18.14
C HIS A 33 44.50 6.02 19.19
N GLY A 34 44.31 5.40 20.35
CA GLY A 34 45.30 5.35 21.44
C GLY A 34 45.33 6.60 22.30
N GLN A 35 45.72 7.75 21.76
CA GLN A 35 45.74 9.03 22.50
C GLN A 35 44.50 9.89 22.26
N LEU A 36 43.70 9.56 21.30
CA LEU A 36 42.46 10.26 20.94
C LEU A 36 41.32 9.28 20.76
N ILE A 37 40.18 9.56 21.34
CA ILE A 37 38.91 8.88 21.06
C ILE A 37 38.01 9.84 20.34
N PHE A 38 37.46 9.37 19.19
CA PHE A 38 36.45 10.06 18.42
C PHE A 38 35.09 9.42 18.66
N ILE A 39 34.08 10.23 18.97
CA ILE A 39 32.70 9.85 19.15
C ILE A 39 31.87 10.57 18.11
N ASP A 40 31.11 9.83 17.31
CA ASP A 40 30.01 10.42 16.55
C ASP A 40 28.78 10.45 17.46
N LEU A 41 28.45 11.62 17.98
CA LEU A 41 27.27 11.85 18.82
C LEU A 41 26.04 12.11 17.92
N ARG A 42 25.00 11.33 18.07
CA ARG A 42 23.77 11.41 17.24
C ARG A 42 22.59 11.85 18.07
N ASP A 43 21.79 12.77 17.53
CA ASP A 43 20.42 13.03 17.98
C ASP A 43 19.40 12.78 16.83
N HIS A 44 18.18 13.30 16.97
CA HIS A 44 17.18 13.22 15.90
C HIS A 44 17.59 13.97 14.63
N TYR A 45 18.37 15.02 14.77
CA TYR A 45 18.67 15.96 13.67
C TYR A 45 19.90 15.57 12.87
N GLY A 46 20.88 14.92 13.51
CA GLY A 46 22.11 14.51 12.81
C GLY A 46 23.23 14.05 13.72
N LEU A 47 24.46 14.28 13.26
CA LEU A 47 25.70 13.82 13.87
C LEU A 47 26.66 14.98 14.09
N THR A 48 27.32 14.98 15.25
CA THR A 48 28.52 15.83 15.52
C THR A 48 29.63 14.96 16.05
N GLN A 49 30.85 15.14 15.52
CA GLN A 49 32.03 14.47 16.05
C GLN A 49 32.50 15.18 17.34
N VAL A 50 32.74 14.39 18.37
CA VAL A 50 33.34 14.82 19.64
C VAL A 50 34.70 14.15 19.77
N VAL A 51 35.71 14.90 20.15
CA VAL A 51 37.11 14.43 20.33
C VAL A 51 37.48 14.49 21.81
N VAL A 52 38.15 13.44 22.25
CA VAL A 52 38.65 13.33 23.63
C VAL A 52 40.11 12.95 23.60
N ASP A 53 40.94 13.78 24.17
CA ASP A 53 42.35 13.53 24.32
C ASP A 53 42.65 12.69 25.57
N SER A 54 43.69 11.87 25.55
CA SER A 54 44.12 10.99 26.66
C SER A 54 44.48 11.75 27.95
N SER A 55 44.82 13.05 27.88
CA SER A 55 45.01 13.89 29.03
C SER A 55 43.71 14.30 29.73
N ASN A 56 42.57 14.14 29.09
CA ASN A 56 41.27 14.46 29.67
C ASN A 56 40.88 13.39 30.71
N ASN A 57 40.47 13.81 31.89
CA ASN A 57 40.07 12.91 32.99
C ASN A 57 38.83 12.09 32.72
N LYS A 58 38.11 12.32 31.62
CA LYS A 58 36.96 11.53 31.15
C LYS A 58 37.32 10.45 30.14
N PHE A 59 38.58 10.40 29.68
CA PHE A 59 39.06 9.50 28.63
C PHE A 59 38.72 8.03 28.92
N SER A 60 39.14 7.53 30.10
CA SER A 60 38.89 6.14 30.50
C SER A 60 37.40 5.79 30.67
N ILE A 61 36.57 6.79 31.03
CA ILE A 61 35.12 6.60 31.11
C ILE A 61 34.53 6.40 29.71
N ILE A 62 35.00 7.19 28.75
CA ILE A 62 34.56 7.11 27.36
C ILE A 62 35.07 5.84 26.68
N GLU A 63 36.30 5.43 26.97
CA GLU A 63 36.84 4.17 26.48
C GLU A 63 35.95 2.97 26.84
N GLY A 64 35.45 2.92 28.08
CA GLY A 64 34.51 1.87 28.56
C GLY A 64 33.04 2.06 28.17
N LEU A 65 32.68 3.13 27.45
CA LEU A 65 31.29 3.44 27.14
C LEU A 65 30.76 2.61 25.96
N SER A 66 29.62 1.97 26.16
CA SER A 66 28.93 1.19 25.10
C SER A 66 28.31 2.09 24.04
N LEU A 67 28.27 1.60 22.80
CA LEU A 67 27.49 2.23 21.73
C LEU A 67 26.02 2.36 22.14
N GLU A 68 25.35 3.38 21.61
CA GLU A 68 23.96 3.73 21.91
C GLU A 68 23.70 4.09 23.39
N SER A 69 24.74 4.31 24.20
CA SER A 69 24.58 5.01 25.48
C SER A 69 24.21 6.48 25.24
N VAL A 70 23.36 7.04 26.09
CA VAL A 70 22.95 8.45 26.03
C VAL A 70 23.86 9.28 26.90
N ILE A 71 24.46 10.27 26.31
CA ILE A 71 25.38 11.20 26.99
C ILE A 71 25.02 12.65 26.74
N THR A 72 25.39 13.51 27.68
CA THR A 72 25.47 14.95 27.49
C THR A 72 26.94 15.34 27.58
N ILE A 73 27.42 16.10 26.63
CA ILE A 73 28.78 16.65 26.62
C ILE A 73 28.75 18.17 26.63
N SER A 74 29.77 18.78 27.23
CA SER A 74 30.11 20.18 26.96
C SER A 74 31.50 20.23 26.40
N GLY A 75 31.77 21.16 25.49
CA GLY A 75 33.06 21.27 24.85
C GLY A 75 33.17 22.51 23.98
N ILE A 76 34.36 22.71 23.46
CA ILE A 76 34.71 23.84 22.58
C ILE A 76 34.65 23.34 21.12
N VAL A 77 33.97 24.08 20.26
CA VAL A 77 33.94 23.81 18.82
C VAL A 77 35.28 24.23 18.22
N VAL A 78 35.90 23.33 17.46
CA VAL A 78 37.15 23.55 16.73
C VAL A 78 37.01 23.16 15.27
N GLU A 79 37.82 23.74 14.40
CA GLU A 79 37.95 23.34 13.01
C GLU A 79 38.66 22.00 12.90
N ARG A 80 38.24 21.15 12.00
CA ARG A 80 38.98 19.94 11.62
C ARG A 80 40.16 20.33 10.71
N SER A 81 41.26 19.58 10.83
CA SER A 81 42.33 19.70 9.85
C SER A 81 41.84 19.36 8.44
N ALA A 82 42.44 19.95 7.42
CA ALA A 82 42.04 19.76 6.03
C ALA A 82 41.94 18.27 5.62
N ASP A 83 42.78 17.42 6.20
CA ASP A 83 42.83 15.97 5.92
C ASP A 83 41.72 15.17 6.61
N THR A 84 41.03 15.76 7.61
CA THR A 84 40.00 15.11 8.41
C THR A 84 38.59 15.64 8.16
N ILE A 85 38.44 16.62 7.27
CA ILE A 85 37.14 17.17 6.86
C ILE A 85 36.28 16.06 6.25
N ASN A 86 35.03 15.89 6.75
CA ASN A 86 34.08 14.92 6.24
C ASN A 86 32.96 15.61 5.46
N LYS A 87 33.11 15.68 4.14
CA LYS A 87 32.13 16.31 3.23
C LYS A 87 30.74 15.63 3.20
N ASN A 88 30.61 14.44 3.78
CA ASN A 88 29.34 13.72 3.83
C ASN A 88 28.47 14.09 5.05
N LEU A 89 29.00 14.91 5.96
CA LEU A 89 28.29 15.40 7.13
C LEU A 89 28.13 16.93 7.06
N PRO A 90 26.95 17.49 7.37
CA PRO A 90 26.77 18.94 7.47
C PRO A 90 27.68 19.60 8.49
N THR A 91 28.04 18.89 9.56
CA THR A 91 29.00 19.31 10.62
C THR A 91 30.42 18.85 10.34
N GLY A 92 30.72 18.43 9.12
CA GLY A 92 31.97 17.75 8.79
C GLY A 92 33.21 18.62 8.80
N ASP A 93 33.10 19.96 8.82
CA ASP A 93 34.19 20.91 8.90
C ASP A 93 34.65 21.20 10.35
N ILE A 94 33.86 20.80 11.33
CA ILE A 94 34.08 21.05 12.75
C ILE A 94 34.05 19.76 13.59
N GLU A 95 34.60 19.88 14.78
CA GLU A 95 34.44 18.87 15.83
C GLU A 95 34.36 19.57 17.19
N VAL A 96 33.97 18.86 18.24
CA VAL A 96 33.85 19.40 19.59
C VAL A 96 34.90 18.75 20.49
N ASN A 97 35.85 19.56 21.00
CA ASN A 97 36.79 19.09 22.02
C ASN A 97 36.10 19.00 23.38
N LEU A 98 36.04 17.79 23.92
CA LEU A 98 35.31 17.47 25.15
C LEU A 98 35.95 18.20 26.36
N SER A 99 35.10 18.91 27.14
CA SER A 99 35.45 19.44 28.45
C SER A 99 34.73 18.67 29.57
N GLU A 100 33.41 18.48 29.45
CA GLU A 100 32.58 17.82 30.47
C GLU A 100 31.73 16.70 29.86
N LEU A 101 31.49 15.67 30.68
CA LEU A 101 30.70 14.50 30.32
C LEU A 101 29.71 14.17 31.43
N GLU A 102 28.47 13.97 31.07
CA GLU A 102 27.43 13.37 31.90
C GLU A 102 26.83 12.14 31.18
N ILE A 103 26.86 10.97 31.81
CA ILE A 103 26.22 9.78 31.30
C ILE A 103 24.78 9.78 31.79
N ILE A 104 23.81 9.93 30.86
CA ILE A 104 22.37 9.93 31.17
C ILE A 104 21.88 8.50 31.30
N SER A 105 22.26 7.62 30.36
CA SER A 105 21.84 6.23 30.36
C SER A 105 22.87 5.34 29.64
N LYS A 106 23.24 4.24 30.26
CA LYS A 106 24.12 3.24 29.64
C LYS A 106 23.32 2.25 28.81
N SER A 107 23.86 1.86 27.65
CA SER A 107 23.28 0.82 26.81
C SER A 107 23.87 -0.55 27.18
N ASN A 108 23.02 -1.57 27.15
CA ASN A 108 23.45 -2.98 27.15
C ASN A 108 23.97 -3.39 25.77
N ALA A 109 24.41 -4.65 25.64
CA ALA A 109 24.76 -5.24 24.34
C ALA A 109 23.58 -5.16 23.38
N LEU A 110 23.82 -4.63 22.19
CA LEU A 110 22.77 -4.38 21.20
C LEU A 110 22.37 -5.66 20.48
N PRO A 111 21.07 -5.98 20.38
CA PRO A 111 20.58 -7.13 19.61
C PRO A 111 20.68 -6.93 18.10
N LEU A 112 20.81 -5.67 17.65
CA LEU A 112 21.06 -5.27 16.27
C LEU A 112 21.95 -4.02 16.26
N GLN A 113 22.77 -3.88 15.23
CA GLN A 113 23.63 -2.70 15.07
C GLN A 113 22.87 -1.55 14.45
N VAL A 114 22.85 -0.42 15.13
CA VAL A 114 22.16 0.80 14.68
C VAL A 114 22.95 1.54 13.59
N ASN A 115 24.26 1.46 13.64
CA ASN A 115 25.20 2.20 12.80
C ASN A 115 25.72 1.43 11.58
N SER A 116 25.00 0.37 11.17
CA SER A 116 25.33 -0.44 10.00
C SER A 116 24.12 -0.65 9.12
N ASP A 117 24.38 -0.98 7.84
CA ASP A 117 23.35 -1.38 6.85
C ASP A 117 23.14 -2.91 6.84
N GLU A 118 23.66 -3.61 7.86
CA GLU A 118 23.48 -5.07 8.00
C GLU A 118 21.99 -5.41 8.01
N ASP A 119 21.65 -6.47 7.30
CA ASP A 119 20.27 -6.95 7.24
C ASP A 119 19.97 -7.87 8.43
N TYR A 120 18.88 -7.58 9.11
CA TYR A 120 18.37 -8.36 10.24
C TYR A 120 16.98 -8.91 9.89
N GLY A 121 16.72 -10.15 10.33
CA GLY A 121 15.41 -10.76 10.17
C GLY A 121 14.27 -9.89 10.74
N GLU A 122 13.12 -9.91 10.09
CA GLU A 122 11.96 -9.08 10.44
C GLU A 122 11.58 -9.21 11.93
N GLU A 123 11.57 -10.43 12.46
CA GLU A 123 11.21 -10.69 13.87
C GLU A 123 12.11 -9.93 14.85
N THR A 124 13.44 -9.93 14.63
CA THR A 124 14.38 -9.17 15.45
C THR A 124 14.15 -7.67 15.34
N ARG A 125 13.94 -7.18 14.12
CA ARG A 125 13.69 -5.74 13.85
C ARG A 125 12.39 -5.28 14.51
N LEU A 126 11.32 -6.08 14.47
CA LEU A 126 10.03 -5.74 15.09
C LEU A 126 10.07 -5.83 16.61
N LYS A 127 10.74 -6.84 17.16
CA LYS A 127 10.92 -6.98 18.62
C LYS A 127 11.71 -5.82 19.23
N PHE A 128 12.69 -5.31 18.51
CA PHE A 128 13.52 -4.18 18.93
C PHE A 128 13.30 -2.94 18.04
N ARG A 129 12.04 -2.71 17.63
CA ARG A 129 11.69 -1.65 16.66
C ARG A 129 12.20 -0.27 17.08
N TYR A 130 12.24 0.06 18.36
CA TYR A 130 12.81 1.30 18.87
C TYR A 130 14.32 1.45 18.60
N LEU A 131 15.07 0.37 18.40
CA LEU A 131 16.46 0.42 17.93
C LEU A 131 16.52 0.47 16.40
N ASP A 132 15.69 -0.33 15.71
CA ASP A 132 15.61 -0.33 14.26
C ASP A 132 15.25 1.06 13.71
N LEU A 133 14.34 1.78 14.38
CA LEU A 133 13.96 3.16 14.06
C LEU A 133 15.10 4.19 14.26
N ARG A 134 16.20 3.85 14.92
CA ARG A 134 17.40 4.69 14.98
C ARG A 134 18.31 4.55 13.77
N ARG A 135 18.12 3.49 12.96
CA ARG A 135 18.83 3.27 11.70
C ARG A 135 18.34 4.28 10.66
N SER A 136 19.21 4.70 9.75
CA SER A 136 18.93 5.83 8.85
C SER A 136 17.71 5.59 7.96
N ARG A 137 17.57 4.42 7.32
CA ARG A 137 16.48 4.12 6.38
C ARG A 137 15.12 4.06 7.08
N PRO A 138 14.88 3.24 8.12
CA PRO A 138 13.61 3.24 8.86
C PRO A 138 13.27 4.62 9.45
N HIS A 139 14.26 5.35 10.00
CA HIS A 139 14.08 6.69 10.52
C HIS A 139 13.56 7.65 9.45
N SER A 140 14.20 7.67 8.29
CA SER A 140 13.81 8.51 7.15
C SER A 140 12.41 8.19 6.62
N ASN A 141 12.04 6.90 6.58
CA ASN A 141 10.70 6.47 6.17
C ASN A 141 9.60 7.06 7.08
N ILE A 142 9.84 7.07 8.39
CA ILE A 142 8.86 7.61 9.34
C ILE A 142 8.78 9.14 9.29
N ILE A 143 9.91 9.82 9.09
CA ILE A 143 9.91 11.27 8.83
C ILE A 143 9.14 11.59 7.54
N LEU A 144 9.40 10.83 6.47
CA LEU A 144 8.66 10.96 5.21
C LEU A 144 7.15 10.80 5.45
N ARG A 145 6.73 9.74 6.17
CA ARG A 145 5.32 9.51 6.53
C ARG A 145 4.71 10.72 7.23
N SER A 146 5.39 11.26 8.23
CA SER A 146 4.93 12.43 8.98
C SER A 146 4.73 13.65 8.06
N ASN A 147 5.70 13.90 7.20
CA ASN A 147 5.67 15.03 6.25
C ASN A 147 4.59 14.86 5.17
N VAL A 148 4.38 13.63 4.68
CA VAL A 148 3.29 13.30 3.74
C VAL A 148 1.94 13.60 4.38
N ILE A 149 1.68 13.12 5.60
CA ILE A 149 0.43 13.36 6.32
C ILE A 149 0.19 14.87 6.52
N GLN A 150 1.21 15.61 6.93
CA GLN A 150 1.11 17.05 7.09
C GLN A 150 0.79 17.76 5.76
N THR A 151 1.44 17.34 4.67
CA THR A 151 1.18 17.92 3.33
C THR A 151 -0.25 17.63 2.86
N ILE A 152 -0.73 16.41 3.06
CA ILE A 152 -2.12 16.03 2.78
C ILE A 152 -3.09 16.94 3.56
N ARG A 153 -2.93 17.08 4.88
CA ARG A 153 -3.80 17.94 5.69
C ARG A 153 -3.83 19.38 5.19
N ASN A 154 -2.67 19.94 4.94
CA ASN A 154 -2.59 21.33 4.46
C ASN A 154 -3.34 21.52 3.14
N LYS A 155 -3.16 20.56 2.20
CA LYS A 155 -3.83 20.63 0.90
C LYS A 155 -5.34 20.43 1.01
N MET A 156 -5.80 19.51 1.85
CA MET A 156 -7.23 19.31 2.10
C MET A 156 -7.89 20.56 2.68
N LEU A 157 -7.25 21.22 3.66
CA LEU A 157 -7.75 22.49 4.22
C LEU A 157 -7.77 23.61 3.18
N GLU A 158 -6.76 23.72 2.32
CA GLU A 158 -6.69 24.66 1.20
C GLU A 158 -7.86 24.45 0.22
N LEU A 159 -8.26 23.20 -0.03
CA LEU A 159 -9.39 22.83 -0.89
C LEU A 159 -10.76 23.02 -0.20
N GLY A 160 -10.78 23.56 1.02
CA GLY A 160 -11.99 23.86 1.78
C GLY A 160 -12.64 22.68 2.49
N PHE A 161 -11.91 21.59 2.68
CA PHE A 161 -12.38 20.48 3.49
C PHE A 161 -12.21 20.75 4.99
N MET A 162 -13.09 20.18 5.80
CA MET A 162 -13.04 20.21 7.26
C MET A 162 -12.58 18.86 7.80
N GLU A 163 -11.59 18.85 8.70
CA GLU A 163 -11.13 17.61 9.35
C GLU A 163 -12.04 17.29 10.55
N PHE A 164 -12.68 16.12 10.52
CA PHE A 164 -13.49 15.60 11.62
C PHE A 164 -12.92 14.26 12.10
N GLN A 165 -13.39 13.82 13.26
CA GLN A 165 -13.09 12.51 13.83
C GLN A 165 -14.40 11.72 13.95
N THR A 166 -14.33 10.44 13.68
CA THR A 166 -15.45 9.51 13.79
C THR A 166 -15.20 8.48 14.90
N PRO A 167 -16.24 7.89 15.48
CA PRO A 167 -16.09 6.91 16.55
C PRO A 167 -15.24 5.69 16.13
N ILE A 168 -14.34 5.28 17.05
CA ILE A 168 -13.56 4.04 16.92
C ILE A 168 -14.35 2.83 17.45
N LEU A 169 -15.13 3.00 18.54
CA LEU A 169 -16.03 1.96 19.02
C LEU A 169 -17.39 2.12 18.35
N THR A 170 -17.72 1.20 17.44
CA THR A 170 -18.95 1.25 16.65
C THR A 170 -19.62 -0.11 16.55
N ALA A 171 -20.62 -0.23 15.71
CA ALA A 171 -21.23 -1.51 15.36
C ALA A 171 -20.46 -2.18 14.23
N SER A 172 -20.57 -3.51 14.15
CA SER A 172 -20.07 -4.29 13.00
C SER A 172 -20.62 -3.75 11.69
N SER A 173 -19.75 -3.62 10.69
CA SER A 173 -20.08 -3.14 9.35
C SER A 173 -19.72 -4.21 8.32
N PRO A 174 -20.64 -4.62 7.45
CA PRO A 174 -20.37 -5.66 6.47
C PRO A 174 -19.64 -5.11 5.23
N GLU A 175 -18.47 -4.54 5.41
CA GLU A 175 -17.64 -3.98 4.34
C GLU A 175 -16.69 -5.01 3.71
N GLY A 176 -16.89 -6.31 3.99
CA GLY A 176 -16.19 -7.42 3.33
C GLY A 176 -15.04 -8.03 4.11
N ALA A 177 -14.38 -7.31 5.00
CA ALA A 177 -13.35 -7.85 5.88
C ALA A 177 -13.95 -8.42 7.19
N ARG A 178 -13.15 -9.14 7.97
CA ARG A 178 -13.54 -9.52 9.34
C ARG A 178 -13.30 -8.33 10.29
N ASP A 179 -14.23 -8.19 11.26
CA ASP A 179 -14.14 -7.17 12.28
C ASP A 179 -13.26 -7.59 13.46
N PHE A 180 -12.52 -6.64 14.03
CA PHE A 180 -12.01 -6.78 15.39
C PHE A 180 -13.13 -6.43 16.37
N LEU A 181 -13.46 -7.36 17.27
CA LEU A 181 -14.56 -7.22 18.22
C LEU A 181 -14.07 -6.87 19.62
N VAL A 182 -14.70 -5.88 20.25
CA VAL A 182 -14.40 -5.43 21.61
C VAL A 182 -15.61 -5.69 22.51
N PRO A 183 -15.51 -6.57 23.51
CA PRO A 183 -16.65 -6.89 24.38
C PRO A 183 -17.05 -5.71 25.26
N SER A 184 -18.36 -5.53 25.46
CA SER A 184 -18.90 -4.47 26.33
C SER A 184 -19.11 -4.94 27.75
N ARG A 185 -18.43 -4.31 28.74
CA ARG A 185 -18.62 -4.58 30.14
C ARG A 185 -20.01 -4.15 30.64
N LEU A 186 -20.52 -3.03 30.14
CA LEU A 186 -21.82 -2.46 30.56
C LEU A 186 -23.00 -3.21 29.94
N ASN A 187 -22.82 -3.75 28.72
CA ASN A 187 -23.87 -4.49 28.03
C ASN A 187 -23.36 -5.92 27.77
N ARG A 188 -23.43 -6.75 28.81
CA ARG A 188 -22.92 -8.14 28.76
C ARG A 188 -23.50 -8.93 27.59
N GLY A 189 -22.64 -9.66 26.91
CA GLY A 189 -23.00 -10.43 25.70
C GLY A 189 -23.11 -9.60 24.42
N LYS A 190 -22.84 -8.28 24.48
CA LYS A 190 -22.75 -7.41 23.32
C LYS A 190 -21.32 -6.96 23.08
N PHE A 191 -21.00 -6.70 21.81
CA PHE A 191 -19.67 -6.29 21.36
C PHE A 191 -19.76 -4.99 20.57
N TYR A 192 -18.75 -4.16 20.73
CA TYR A 192 -18.40 -3.14 19.75
C TYR A 192 -17.51 -3.78 18.67
N ALA A 193 -17.48 -3.19 17.49
CA ALA A 193 -16.49 -3.48 16.46
C ALA A 193 -15.55 -2.27 16.30
N LEU A 194 -14.30 -2.52 15.92
CA LEU A 194 -13.42 -1.48 15.41
C LEU A 194 -13.78 -1.22 13.94
N PRO A 195 -13.76 0.05 13.46
CA PRO A 195 -14.25 0.39 12.13
C PRO A 195 -13.28 -0.13 11.04
N GLN A 196 -13.81 -0.82 10.06
CA GLN A 196 -13.04 -1.21 8.85
C GLN A 196 -12.70 0.00 7.99
N ALA A 197 -13.56 0.99 7.98
CA ALA A 197 -13.45 2.35 7.47
C ALA A 197 -14.59 3.20 8.05
N PRO A 198 -14.51 4.54 8.08
CA PRO A 198 -15.60 5.38 8.58
C PRO A 198 -16.75 5.55 7.58
N GLN A 199 -17.02 4.55 6.72
CA GLN A 199 -17.93 4.63 5.58
C GLN A 199 -19.34 5.10 5.94
N GLN A 200 -19.95 4.54 6.97
CA GLN A 200 -21.30 4.96 7.37
C GLN A 200 -21.28 6.36 7.99
N PHE A 201 -20.26 6.67 8.81
CA PHE A 201 -20.16 7.96 9.47
C PHE A 201 -19.93 9.11 8.49
N LYS A 202 -19.08 8.94 7.45
CA LYS A 202 -18.86 10.00 6.48
C LYS A 202 -20.13 10.32 5.67
N GLN A 203 -20.93 9.31 5.34
CA GLN A 203 -22.24 9.52 4.72
C GLN A 203 -23.20 10.25 5.68
N LEU A 204 -23.21 9.90 6.97
CA LEU A 204 -24.01 10.60 7.98
C LEU A 204 -23.55 12.05 8.17
N ILE A 205 -22.26 12.35 8.04
CA ILE A 205 -21.74 13.72 8.05
C ILE A 205 -22.35 14.53 6.89
N MET A 206 -22.44 13.96 5.69
CA MET A 206 -23.09 14.62 4.55
C MET A 206 -24.59 14.86 4.81
N VAL A 207 -25.30 13.86 5.35
CA VAL A 207 -26.71 14.01 5.74
C VAL A 207 -26.88 15.05 6.85
N SER A 208 -25.87 15.24 7.69
CA SER A 208 -25.89 16.28 8.75
C SER A 208 -25.67 17.71 8.25
N GLY A 209 -25.54 17.91 6.93
CA GLY A 209 -25.43 19.22 6.30
C GLY A 209 -24.01 19.76 6.18
N PHE A 210 -22.99 18.94 6.38
CA PHE A 210 -21.61 19.31 6.05
C PHE A 210 -21.32 19.02 4.57
N ASP A 211 -20.56 19.90 3.94
CA ASP A 211 -20.35 19.87 2.49
C ASP A 211 -19.11 19.08 2.08
N LYS A 212 -17.99 19.27 2.80
CA LYS A 212 -16.69 18.65 2.52
C LYS A 212 -16.04 18.17 3.80
N TYR A 213 -15.88 16.87 3.92
CA TYR A 213 -15.26 16.20 5.06
C TYR A 213 -13.98 15.50 4.65
N PHE A 214 -12.98 15.52 5.52
CA PHE A 214 -11.89 14.55 5.49
C PHE A 214 -11.44 14.13 6.88
N GLN A 215 -10.70 13.02 6.93
CA GLN A 215 -10.08 12.48 8.14
C GLN A 215 -8.82 11.69 7.76
N ILE A 216 -7.78 11.78 8.58
CA ILE A 216 -6.71 10.77 8.58
C ILE A 216 -7.20 9.61 9.43
N ALA A 217 -7.91 8.68 8.81
CA ALA A 217 -8.73 7.68 9.48
C ALA A 217 -7.94 6.43 9.85
N PRO A 218 -7.90 6.01 11.11
CA PRO A 218 -7.48 4.66 11.47
C PRO A 218 -8.55 3.65 11.04
N CYS A 219 -8.13 2.62 10.34
CA CYS A 219 -8.99 1.54 9.85
C CYS A 219 -8.46 0.21 10.37
N PHE A 220 -9.37 -0.72 10.68
CA PHE A 220 -9.04 -1.99 11.31
C PHE A 220 -9.67 -3.15 10.52
N ARG A 221 -8.85 -4.08 10.03
CA ARG A 221 -9.32 -5.26 9.30
C ARG A 221 -8.55 -6.48 9.75
N ASP A 222 -9.28 -7.52 10.14
CA ASP A 222 -8.70 -8.83 10.46
C ASP A 222 -8.52 -9.62 9.16
N GLU A 223 -7.43 -9.33 8.48
CA GLU A 223 -7.08 -9.89 7.18
C GLU A 223 -5.62 -10.36 7.14
N ASP A 224 -5.34 -11.29 6.23
CA ASP A 224 -3.99 -11.80 6.03
C ASP A 224 -3.02 -10.71 5.53
N SER A 225 -1.80 -10.76 6.02
CA SER A 225 -0.71 -9.86 5.60
C SER A 225 -0.31 -10.12 4.15
N ARG A 226 0.03 -9.02 3.45
CA ARG A 226 0.68 -9.01 2.12
C ARG A 226 1.80 -7.98 2.12
N ALA A 227 2.57 -7.92 1.03
CA ALA A 227 3.61 -6.91 0.88
C ALA A 227 3.03 -5.47 0.94
N ASP A 228 1.86 -5.25 0.35
CA ASP A 228 1.13 -3.98 0.27
C ASP A 228 0.00 -3.84 1.30
N ARG A 229 -0.10 -4.77 2.27
CA ARG A 229 -1.12 -4.78 3.32
C ARG A 229 -0.58 -5.31 4.65
N SER A 230 -0.59 -4.45 5.67
CA SER A 230 -0.33 -4.85 7.05
C SER A 230 -1.59 -5.49 7.66
N PRO A 231 -1.47 -6.52 8.50
CA PRO A 231 -2.60 -7.01 9.26
C PRO A 231 -2.98 -6.00 10.35
N GLY A 232 -4.24 -5.99 10.73
CA GLY A 232 -4.75 -5.18 11.82
C GLY A 232 -5.09 -3.76 11.41
N GLU A 233 -4.28 -2.77 11.80
CA GLU A 233 -4.56 -1.37 11.55
C GLU A 233 -3.77 -0.79 10.39
N PHE A 234 -4.39 0.16 9.70
CA PHE A 234 -3.81 0.99 8.65
C PHE A 234 -4.49 2.35 8.59
N TYR A 235 -3.91 3.30 7.84
CA TYR A 235 -4.41 4.67 7.79
C TYR A 235 -4.81 5.08 6.37
N GLN A 236 -5.94 5.76 6.27
CA GLN A 236 -6.45 6.34 5.02
C GLN A 236 -6.62 7.85 5.15
N LEU A 237 -6.39 8.58 4.06
CA LEU A 237 -7.05 9.85 3.85
C LEU A 237 -8.48 9.53 3.46
N ASP A 238 -9.42 9.61 4.38
CA ASP A 238 -10.84 9.40 4.09
C ASP A 238 -11.52 10.72 3.81
N LEU A 239 -12.25 10.85 2.70
CA LEU A 239 -12.95 12.06 2.33
C LEU A 239 -14.32 11.79 1.70
N GLU A 240 -15.24 12.75 1.89
CA GLU A 240 -16.58 12.71 1.32
C GLU A 240 -17.06 14.14 1.03
N MET A 241 -17.84 14.33 -0.04
CA MET A 241 -18.39 15.61 -0.48
C MET A 241 -19.86 15.49 -0.86
N SER A 242 -20.65 16.51 -0.56
CA SER A 242 -22.06 16.63 -0.96
C SER A 242 -22.20 17.34 -2.31
N TYR A 243 -23.28 17.02 -3.04
CA TYR A 243 -23.66 17.64 -4.32
C TYR A 243 -22.60 17.49 -5.40
N VAL A 244 -22.02 16.28 -5.53
CA VAL A 244 -20.91 15.98 -6.44
C VAL A 244 -21.24 14.82 -7.37
N GLU A 245 -20.62 14.86 -8.53
CA GLU A 245 -20.48 13.76 -9.48
C GLU A 245 -19.08 13.16 -9.40
N GLN A 246 -18.84 12.10 -10.14
CA GLN A 246 -17.56 11.36 -10.14
C GLN A 246 -16.35 12.26 -10.46
N GLU A 247 -16.50 13.16 -11.43
CA GLU A 247 -15.42 14.07 -11.86
C GLU A 247 -15.02 15.05 -10.76
N ASP A 248 -15.98 15.54 -9.98
CA ASP A 248 -15.70 16.45 -8.87
C ASP A 248 -14.81 15.81 -7.80
N VAL A 249 -14.98 14.49 -7.59
CA VAL A 249 -14.11 13.73 -6.67
C VAL A 249 -12.71 13.60 -7.25
N PHE A 250 -12.57 13.35 -8.55
CA PHE A 250 -11.25 13.30 -9.21
C PHE A 250 -10.54 14.64 -9.12
N ASP A 251 -11.25 15.73 -9.41
CA ASP A 251 -10.72 17.09 -9.35
C ASP A 251 -10.29 17.52 -7.93
N ALA A 252 -10.91 16.94 -6.90
CA ALA A 252 -10.50 17.17 -5.52
C ALA A 252 -9.26 16.35 -5.12
N VAL A 253 -9.14 15.11 -5.60
CA VAL A 253 -8.08 14.17 -5.17
C VAL A 253 -6.80 14.33 -5.96
N GLU A 254 -6.87 14.53 -7.28
CA GLU A 254 -5.67 14.63 -8.11
C GLU A 254 -4.67 15.71 -7.65
N PRO A 255 -5.09 16.92 -7.26
CA PRO A 255 -4.17 17.95 -6.75
C PRO A 255 -3.43 17.51 -5.49
N VAL A 256 -4.10 16.78 -4.58
CA VAL A 256 -3.49 16.27 -3.35
C VAL A 256 -2.41 15.22 -3.67
N ILE A 257 -2.74 14.27 -4.52
CA ILE A 257 -1.79 13.22 -4.94
C ILE A 257 -0.61 13.83 -5.68
N ARG A 258 -0.85 14.74 -6.62
CA ARG A 258 0.22 15.43 -7.36
C ARG A 258 1.16 16.19 -6.46
N GLU A 259 0.63 16.97 -5.51
CA GLU A 259 1.45 17.73 -4.57
C GLU A 259 2.34 16.81 -3.74
N VAL A 260 1.77 15.75 -3.18
CA VAL A 260 2.51 14.78 -2.35
C VAL A 260 3.64 14.10 -3.16
N PHE A 261 3.33 13.55 -4.32
CA PHE A 261 4.31 12.82 -5.11
C PHE A 261 5.37 13.74 -5.73
N THR A 262 5.02 14.96 -6.13
CA THR A 262 5.98 15.95 -6.64
C THR A 262 6.91 16.46 -5.55
N LYS A 263 6.38 16.67 -4.34
CA LYS A 263 7.17 17.21 -3.22
C LYS A 263 8.18 16.22 -2.66
N PHE A 264 7.81 14.95 -2.61
CA PHE A 264 8.61 13.92 -1.94
C PHE A 264 9.33 12.95 -2.88
N SER A 265 9.21 13.11 -4.19
CA SER A 265 9.92 12.30 -5.16
C SER A 265 10.49 13.13 -6.31
N LYS A 266 11.59 12.63 -6.90
CA LYS A 266 12.16 13.17 -8.14
C LYS A 266 11.61 12.47 -9.39
N ARG A 267 10.81 11.43 -9.24
CA ARG A 267 10.18 10.70 -10.35
C ARG A 267 9.16 11.59 -11.05
N THR A 268 9.02 11.42 -12.34
CA THR A 268 8.05 12.18 -13.13
C THR A 268 6.62 11.64 -12.91
N ILE A 269 5.64 12.52 -13.07
CA ILE A 269 4.21 12.21 -13.01
C ILE A 269 3.57 12.73 -14.29
N ASP A 270 2.76 11.90 -14.95
CA ASP A 270 2.03 12.33 -16.15
C ASP A 270 1.03 13.45 -15.82
N LYS A 271 0.85 14.36 -16.79
CA LYS A 271 -0.06 15.52 -16.60
C LYS A 271 -1.52 15.09 -16.45
N ILE A 272 -1.91 14.01 -17.06
CA ILE A 272 -3.29 13.50 -17.08
C ILE A 272 -3.27 12.09 -16.49
N PHE A 273 -4.20 11.78 -15.61
CA PHE A 273 -4.48 10.42 -15.15
C PHE A 273 -5.54 9.84 -16.09
N PRO A 274 -5.19 8.91 -16.99
CA PRO A 274 -6.15 8.34 -17.92
C PRO A 274 -7.26 7.59 -17.16
N LYS A 275 -8.48 7.62 -17.72
CA LYS A 275 -9.61 6.81 -17.26
C LYS A 275 -9.68 5.56 -18.11
N ILE A 276 -9.72 4.42 -17.46
CA ILE A 276 -9.79 3.08 -18.07
C ILE A 276 -11.00 2.40 -17.45
N THR A 277 -11.90 1.87 -18.25
CA THR A 277 -13.03 1.12 -17.69
C THR A 277 -12.54 -0.19 -17.06
N TYR A 278 -13.23 -0.69 -16.05
CA TYR A 278 -12.94 -1.99 -15.44
C TYR A 278 -12.82 -3.10 -16.49
N LYS A 279 -13.79 -3.17 -17.41
CA LYS A 279 -13.80 -4.14 -18.52
C LYS A 279 -12.56 -4.03 -19.40
N GLU A 280 -12.17 -2.81 -19.74
CA GLU A 280 -10.97 -2.57 -20.54
C GLU A 280 -9.69 -2.94 -19.78
N SER A 281 -9.63 -2.65 -18.47
CA SER A 281 -8.50 -3.00 -17.63
C SER A 281 -8.30 -4.52 -17.54
N ILE A 282 -9.37 -5.27 -17.30
CA ILE A 282 -9.32 -6.73 -17.29
C ILE A 282 -8.90 -7.28 -18.65
N LEU A 283 -9.43 -6.74 -19.75
CA LEU A 283 -9.07 -7.19 -21.09
C LEU A 283 -7.61 -6.92 -21.43
N LYS A 284 -7.16 -5.66 -21.28
CA LYS A 284 -5.83 -5.22 -21.77
C LYS A 284 -4.68 -5.52 -20.82
N TYR A 285 -4.95 -5.57 -19.52
CA TYR A 285 -3.91 -5.69 -18.48
C TYR A 285 -4.08 -6.91 -17.59
N GLY A 286 -5.23 -7.60 -17.67
CA GLY A 286 -5.51 -8.83 -16.95
C GLY A 286 -5.87 -8.65 -15.47
N ASN A 287 -6.06 -7.42 -15.01
CA ASN A 287 -6.48 -7.08 -13.66
C ASN A 287 -7.05 -5.66 -13.59
N ASP A 288 -7.61 -5.29 -12.43
CA ASP A 288 -8.17 -3.98 -12.09
C ASP A 288 -7.13 -2.96 -11.58
N LYS A 289 -5.84 -3.33 -11.57
CA LYS A 289 -4.72 -2.53 -11.05
C LYS A 289 -3.57 -2.50 -12.06
N PRO A 290 -3.78 -1.91 -13.26
CA PRO A 290 -2.80 -1.99 -14.32
C PRO A 290 -1.51 -1.23 -13.99
N ASP A 291 -0.37 -1.85 -14.27
CA ASP A 291 0.91 -1.15 -14.32
C ASP A 291 1.12 -0.58 -15.72
N LEU A 292 1.04 0.73 -15.85
CA LEU A 292 1.15 1.46 -17.13
C LEU A 292 2.59 1.87 -17.48
N ARG A 293 3.59 1.45 -16.70
CA ARG A 293 5.01 1.76 -16.95
C ARG A 293 5.61 1.00 -18.15
N PHE A 294 4.85 0.11 -18.76
CA PHE A 294 5.28 -0.64 -19.95
C PHE A 294 4.07 -0.97 -20.83
N ASN A 295 4.31 -0.92 -22.14
CA ASN A 295 3.26 -1.08 -23.14
C ASN A 295 3.22 -2.53 -23.67
N LEU A 296 2.60 -3.43 -22.90
CA LEU A 296 2.31 -4.81 -23.31
C LEU A 296 0.80 -5.04 -23.14
N GLU A 297 -0.01 -4.69 -24.15
CA GLU A 297 -1.45 -4.90 -24.08
C GLU A 297 -1.83 -6.33 -24.47
N ILE A 298 -2.66 -6.95 -23.65
CA ILE A 298 -3.30 -8.24 -23.91
C ILE A 298 -4.43 -8.02 -24.89
N LYS A 299 -4.66 -8.96 -25.80
CA LYS A 299 -5.83 -8.95 -26.69
C LYS A 299 -6.58 -10.28 -26.63
N ASP A 300 -7.90 -10.19 -26.80
CA ASP A 300 -8.75 -11.35 -27.03
C ASP A 300 -8.50 -11.89 -28.44
N VAL A 301 -8.21 -13.15 -28.55
CA VAL A 301 -8.00 -13.86 -29.81
C VAL A 301 -8.83 -15.15 -29.86
N THR A 302 -9.89 -15.24 -29.09
CA THR A 302 -10.77 -16.41 -28.99
C THR A 302 -11.28 -16.84 -30.35
N ASP A 303 -11.72 -15.89 -31.18
CA ASP A 303 -12.25 -16.15 -32.52
C ASP A 303 -11.23 -16.83 -33.46
N VAL A 304 -9.94 -16.55 -33.30
CA VAL A 304 -8.88 -17.17 -34.10
C VAL A 304 -8.78 -18.67 -33.85
N PHE A 305 -9.13 -19.11 -32.65
CA PHE A 305 -9.05 -20.50 -32.21
C PHE A 305 -10.37 -21.25 -32.29
N THR A 306 -11.48 -20.56 -32.46
CA THR A 306 -12.79 -21.18 -32.67
C THR A 306 -12.73 -22.04 -33.95
N ASN A 307 -13.05 -23.31 -33.84
CA ASN A 307 -12.97 -24.29 -34.95
C ASN A 307 -11.54 -24.42 -35.56
N SER A 308 -10.49 -24.11 -34.81
CA SER A 308 -9.12 -24.27 -35.28
C SER A 308 -8.61 -25.70 -35.12
N ASN A 309 -7.53 -26.03 -35.87
CA ASN A 309 -6.84 -27.32 -35.70
C ASN A 309 -6.09 -27.45 -34.36
N PHE A 310 -6.02 -26.39 -33.55
CA PHE A 310 -5.46 -26.46 -32.21
C PHE A 310 -6.51 -26.97 -31.23
N SER A 311 -6.72 -28.28 -31.27
CA SER A 311 -7.84 -28.98 -30.62
C SER A 311 -7.95 -28.72 -29.10
N ILE A 312 -6.84 -28.41 -28.42
CA ILE A 312 -6.83 -28.11 -26.98
C ILE A 312 -7.63 -26.83 -26.72
N PHE A 313 -7.33 -25.73 -27.46
CA PHE A 313 -8.07 -24.47 -27.27
C PHE A 313 -9.48 -24.55 -27.85
N ALA A 314 -9.66 -25.14 -29.04
CA ALA A 314 -10.98 -25.27 -29.63
C ALA A 314 -11.97 -25.98 -28.71
N LYS A 315 -11.58 -27.13 -28.13
CA LYS A 315 -12.41 -27.85 -27.14
C LYS A 315 -12.70 -27.05 -25.87
N SER A 316 -11.72 -26.27 -25.40
CA SER A 316 -11.90 -25.42 -24.23
C SER A 316 -12.89 -24.29 -24.53
N ILE A 317 -12.81 -23.68 -25.72
CA ILE A 317 -13.73 -22.63 -26.18
C ILE A 317 -15.17 -23.17 -26.29
N ASP A 318 -15.35 -24.39 -26.81
CA ASP A 318 -16.66 -25.06 -26.84
C ASP A 318 -17.27 -25.22 -25.45
N ASN A 319 -16.45 -25.24 -24.40
CA ASN A 319 -16.84 -25.28 -22.99
C ASN A 319 -16.85 -23.90 -22.31
N GLY A 320 -16.86 -22.80 -23.07
CA GLY A 320 -16.98 -21.43 -22.57
C GLY A 320 -15.65 -20.78 -22.13
N ALA A 321 -14.49 -21.34 -22.53
CA ALA A 321 -13.22 -20.68 -22.32
C ALA A 321 -12.97 -19.55 -23.33
N VAL A 322 -12.08 -18.62 -22.97
CA VAL A 322 -11.57 -17.57 -23.84
C VAL A 322 -10.05 -17.69 -24.01
N VAL A 323 -9.53 -17.10 -25.06
CA VAL A 323 -8.07 -17.07 -25.31
C VAL A 323 -7.55 -15.64 -25.27
N ARG A 324 -6.61 -15.39 -24.36
CA ARG A 324 -5.91 -14.12 -24.21
C ARG A 324 -4.49 -14.25 -24.74
N ALA A 325 -4.09 -13.35 -25.63
CA ALA A 325 -2.74 -13.32 -26.19
C ALA A 325 -1.90 -12.20 -25.60
N ILE A 326 -0.65 -12.51 -25.25
CA ILE A 326 0.28 -11.63 -24.53
C ILE A 326 1.54 -11.46 -25.38
N PRO A 327 1.90 -10.22 -25.82
CA PRO A 327 3.13 -9.97 -26.56
C PRO A 327 4.38 -10.19 -25.68
N GLY A 328 5.38 -10.86 -26.22
CA GLY A 328 6.65 -11.16 -25.57
C GLY A 328 7.84 -10.65 -26.38
N PRO A 329 8.13 -9.32 -26.35
CA PRO A 329 9.29 -8.76 -27.04
C PRO A 329 10.59 -9.37 -26.52
N GLY A 330 11.47 -9.79 -27.44
CA GLY A 330 12.73 -10.47 -27.12
C GLY A 330 12.59 -11.84 -26.48
N CYS A 331 11.40 -12.46 -26.52
CA CYS A 331 11.13 -13.79 -25.98
C CYS A 331 11.20 -14.92 -27.03
N GLY A 332 11.69 -14.65 -28.24
CA GLY A 332 11.67 -15.54 -29.40
C GLY A 332 12.65 -16.72 -29.35
N SER A 333 12.96 -17.25 -28.17
CA SER A 333 13.75 -18.47 -28.05
C SER A 333 12.95 -19.59 -27.37
N ARG A 334 13.21 -20.86 -27.78
CA ARG A 334 12.54 -22.02 -27.20
C ARG A 334 12.75 -22.10 -25.69
N SER A 335 13.96 -21.82 -25.21
CA SER A 335 14.27 -21.87 -23.76
C SER A 335 13.46 -20.84 -22.96
N VAL A 336 13.15 -19.67 -23.50
CA VAL A 336 12.28 -18.68 -22.85
C VAL A 336 10.83 -19.17 -22.86
N ALA A 337 10.35 -19.70 -23.99
CA ALA A 337 9.00 -20.24 -24.09
C ALA A 337 8.77 -21.39 -23.12
N ASP A 338 9.74 -22.32 -23.01
CA ASP A 338 9.68 -23.45 -22.07
C ASP A 338 9.67 -22.96 -20.62
N ARG A 339 10.47 -21.94 -20.24
CA ARG A 339 10.43 -21.32 -18.90
C ARG A 339 9.08 -20.65 -18.61
N MET A 340 8.51 -19.93 -19.57
CA MET A 340 7.18 -19.31 -19.41
C MET A 340 6.09 -20.35 -19.23
N ASN A 341 6.15 -21.46 -19.95
CA ASN A 341 5.21 -22.55 -19.78
C ASN A 341 5.34 -23.20 -18.37
N SER A 342 6.58 -23.49 -17.93
CA SER A 342 6.83 -24.04 -16.57
C SER A 342 6.40 -23.07 -15.49
N TRP A 343 6.62 -21.77 -15.67
CA TRP A 343 6.15 -20.75 -14.75
C TRP A 343 4.61 -20.73 -14.67
N ALA A 344 3.90 -20.78 -15.81
CA ALA A 344 2.45 -20.82 -15.84
C ALA A 344 1.89 -22.06 -15.10
N GLN A 345 2.57 -23.20 -15.22
CA GLN A 345 2.23 -24.41 -14.45
C GLN A 345 2.43 -24.21 -12.95
N GLY A 346 3.47 -23.47 -12.54
CA GLY A 346 3.70 -23.07 -11.15
C GLY A 346 2.63 -22.12 -10.60
N GLU A 347 1.98 -21.33 -11.47
CA GLU A 347 0.82 -20.50 -11.13
C GLU A 347 -0.51 -21.26 -11.11
N GLY A 348 -0.49 -22.58 -11.33
CA GLY A 348 -1.66 -23.47 -11.30
C GLY A 348 -2.37 -23.64 -12.64
N ALA A 349 -1.83 -23.09 -13.73
CA ALA A 349 -2.41 -23.28 -15.06
C ALA A 349 -1.94 -24.60 -15.70
N PRO A 350 -2.69 -25.18 -16.66
CA PRO A 350 -2.25 -26.39 -17.38
C PRO A 350 -0.97 -26.18 -18.19
N GLY A 351 -0.69 -24.92 -18.56
CA GLY A 351 0.45 -24.49 -19.35
C GLY A 351 0.11 -23.21 -20.10
N MET A 352 1.06 -22.75 -20.95
CA MET A 352 0.90 -21.56 -21.75
C MET A 352 1.29 -21.86 -23.21
N GLY A 353 0.36 -21.64 -24.15
CA GLY A 353 0.63 -21.75 -25.57
C GLY A 353 1.60 -20.66 -26.02
N TYR A 354 2.35 -20.90 -27.10
CA TYR A 354 3.24 -19.88 -27.66
C TYR A 354 3.47 -19.98 -29.16
N ILE A 355 3.82 -18.85 -29.76
CA ILE A 355 4.40 -18.71 -31.10
C ILE A 355 5.71 -17.93 -30.99
N ILE A 356 6.75 -18.39 -31.67
CA ILE A 356 8.04 -17.71 -31.79
C ILE A 356 8.20 -17.23 -33.24
N TYR A 357 8.60 -15.97 -33.43
CA TYR A 357 8.76 -15.34 -34.74
C TYR A 357 10.23 -15.15 -35.09
N ASN A 358 10.64 -15.68 -36.25
CA ASN A 358 12.00 -15.52 -36.83
C ASN A 358 11.93 -15.50 -38.35
N GLU A 359 12.57 -14.52 -39.01
CA GLU A 359 12.81 -14.44 -40.47
C GLU A 359 11.57 -14.85 -41.31
N ASN A 360 10.43 -14.18 -41.10
CA ASN A 360 9.16 -14.47 -41.78
C ASN A 360 8.63 -15.89 -41.56
N THR A 361 9.07 -16.55 -40.50
CA THR A 361 8.55 -17.85 -40.07
C THR A 361 7.96 -17.76 -38.65
N ALA A 362 7.01 -18.64 -38.39
CA ALA A 362 6.40 -18.79 -37.06
C ALA A 362 6.59 -20.25 -36.60
N LYS A 363 7.10 -20.44 -35.40
CA LYS A 363 7.39 -21.76 -34.79
C LYS A 363 6.71 -21.91 -33.45
N GLY A 364 6.39 -23.11 -33.07
CA GLY A 364 5.78 -23.48 -31.79
C GLY A 364 4.49 -24.27 -31.96
N PRO A 365 3.95 -24.83 -30.86
CA PRO A 365 2.77 -25.70 -30.91
C PRO A 365 1.55 -25.01 -31.56
N VAL A 366 1.34 -23.75 -31.22
CA VAL A 366 0.22 -22.95 -31.72
C VAL A 366 0.42 -22.61 -33.22
N ALA A 367 1.64 -22.23 -33.64
CA ALA A 367 1.94 -21.92 -35.04
C ALA A 367 1.75 -23.16 -35.95
N ASN A 368 2.19 -24.33 -35.47
CA ASN A 368 2.06 -25.57 -36.21
C ASN A 368 0.59 -25.95 -36.47
N ALA A 369 -0.29 -25.64 -35.51
CA ALA A 369 -1.71 -25.97 -35.61
C ALA A 369 -2.53 -24.92 -36.37
N LEU A 370 -2.21 -23.63 -36.24
CA LEU A 370 -2.90 -22.53 -36.96
C LEU A 370 -2.44 -22.39 -38.42
N GLY A 371 -1.22 -22.83 -38.73
CA GLY A 371 -0.52 -22.54 -39.99
C GLY A 371 0.24 -21.21 -39.98
N VAL A 372 1.31 -21.15 -40.78
CA VAL A 372 2.24 -20.01 -40.77
C VAL A 372 1.56 -18.71 -41.18
N GLU A 373 0.63 -18.72 -42.11
CA GLU A 373 -0.08 -17.52 -42.60
C GLU A 373 -0.87 -16.85 -41.45
N LYS A 374 -1.72 -17.60 -40.71
CA LYS A 374 -2.46 -17.06 -39.59
C LYS A 374 -1.56 -16.61 -38.45
N ALA A 375 -0.46 -17.35 -38.21
CA ALA A 375 0.52 -16.97 -37.21
C ALA A 375 1.22 -15.64 -37.53
N LEU A 376 1.52 -15.35 -38.82
CA LEU A 376 2.09 -14.08 -39.27
C LEU A 376 1.08 -12.92 -39.16
N ILE A 377 -0.21 -13.14 -39.44
CA ILE A 377 -1.26 -12.14 -39.23
C ILE A 377 -1.28 -11.72 -37.73
N MET A 378 -1.10 -12.68 -36.82
CA MET A 378 -1.02 -12.35 -35.39
C MET A 378 0.26 -11.56 -35.04
N LYS A 379 1.40 -11.83 -35.72
CA LYS A 379 2.61 -11.03 -35.56
C LYS A 379 2.33 -9.54 -35.85
N ASP A 380 1.65 -9.27 -36.95
CA ASP A 380 1.31 -7.90 -37.38
C ASP A 380 0.27 -7.26 -36.41
N LEU A 381 -0.73 -8.03 -35.97
CA LEU A 381 -1.75 -7.55 -35.01
C LEU A 381 -1.15 -7.05 -33.70
N PHE A 382 -0.03 -7.64 -33.26
CA PHE A 382 0.68 -7.28 -32.04
C PHE A 382 1.94 -6.43 -32.28
N ASN A 383 2.21 -6.00 -33.54
CA ASN A 383 3.41 -5.25 -33.93
C ASN A 383 4.72 -5.94 -33.48
N LEU A 384 4.78 -7.27 -33.56
CA LEU A 384 5.93 -8.06 -33.12
C LEU A 384 7.00 -8.11 -34.22
N LYS A 385 8.25 -8.29 -33.80
CA LYS A 385 9.43 -8.37 -34.66
C LYS A 385 10.03 -9.77 -34.64
N ASP A 386 11.00 -10.01 -35.48
CA ASP A 386 11.83 -11.20 -35.42
C ASP A 386 12.59 -11.23 -34.08
N GLY A 387 12.61 -12.40 -33.45
CA GLY A 387 13.12 -12.56 -32.09
C GLY A 387 12.08 -12.35 -30.99
N ASP A 388 10.84 -12.02 -31.32
CA ASP A 388 9.74 -11.90 -30.37
C ASP A 388 8.92 -13.20 -30.29
N ALA A 389 8.07 -13.29 -29.27
CA ALA A 389 7.10 -14.36 -29.09
C ALA A 389 5.70 -13.80 -28.80
N LEU A 390 4.69 -14.63 -29.00
CA LEU A 390 3.33 -14.40 -28.55
C LEU A 390 2.93 -15.56 -27.65
N PHE A 391 2.46 -15.27 -26.43
CA PHE A 391 2.01 -16.25 -25.47
C PHE A 391 0.49 -16.27 -25.39
N PHE A 392 -0.08 -17.42 -24.96
CA PHE A 392 -1.53 -17.60 -24.91
C PHE A 392 -1.98 -18.23 -23.61
N SER A 393 -2.93 -17.60 -22.96
CA SER A 393 -3.71 -18.14 -21.85
C SER A 393 -5.09 -18.55 -22.33
N CYS A 394 -5.51 -19.78 -22.04
CA CYS A 394 -6.83 -20.30 -22.41
C CYS A 394 -7.49 -20.91 -21.19
N SER A 395 -8.53 -20.28 -20.68
CA SER A 395 -9.32 -20.72 -19.54
C SER A 395 -10.66 -19.96 -19.51
N LYS A 396 -11.44 -20.10 -18.43
CA LYS A 396 -12.54 -19.17 -18.13
C LYS A 396 -12.05 -17.73 -18.12
N GLU A 397 -12.91 -16.78 -18.38
CA GLU A 397 -12.55 -15.38 -18.61
C GLU A 397 -11.66 -14.79 -17.50
N TYR A 398 -12.05 -14.96 -16.24
CA TYR A 398 -11.29 -14.45 -15.09
C TYR A 398 -9.88 -15.07 -14.99
N ASP A 399 -9.80 -16.40 -15.08
CA ASP A 399 -8.52 -17.12 -14.97
C ASP A 399 -7.61 -16.82 -16.14
N ALA A 400 -8.16 -16.75 -17.37
CA ALA A 400 -7.41 -16.42 -18.57
C ALA A 400 -6.82 -15.00 -18.48
N ALA A 401 -7.60 -14.02 -18.02
CA ALA A 401 -7.17 -12.65 -17.81
C ALA A 401 -6.11 -12.57 -16.70
N SER A 402 -6.36 -13.20 -15.57
CA SER A 402 -5.43 -13.19 -14.41
C SER A 402 -4.07 -13.77 -14.77
N LEU A 403 -4.02 -14.94 -15.42
CA LEU A 403 -2.75 -15.53 -15.86
C LEU A 403 -2.05 -14.64 -16.90
N ALA A 404 -2.80 -14.08 -17.85
CA ALA A 404 -2.27 -13.18 -18.86
C ALA A 404 -1.66 -11.90 -18.25
N GLY A 405 -2.33 -11.32 -17.25
CA GLY A 405 -1.84 -10.15 -16.51
C GLY A 405 -0.55 -10.44 -15.75
N LYS A 406 -0.48 -11.58 -15.04
CA LYS A 406 0.75 -12.02 -14.37
C LYS A 406 1.88 -12.28 -15.37
N ALA A 407 1.60 -12.91 -16.51
CA ALA A 407 2.58 -13.14 -17.57
C ALA A 407 3.11 -11.84 -18.18
N ARG A 408 2.23 -10.85 -18.39
CA ARG A 408 2.56 -9.50 -18.83
C ARG A 408 3.61 -8.85 -17.92
N VAL A 409 3.36 -8.86 -16.60
CA VAL A 409 4.29 -8.30 -15.60
C VAL A 409 5.60 -9.07 -15.57
N LYS A 410 5.55 -10.41 -15.61
CA LYS A 410 6.74 -11.25 -15.64
C LYS A 410 7.61 -10.97 -16.86
N ILE A 411 7.04 -10.90 -18.05
CA ILE A 411 7.76 -10.58 -19.28
C ILE A 411 8.42 -9.19 -19.17
N ALA A 412 7.67 -8.20 -18.70
CA ALA A 412 8.19 -6.85 -18.53
C ALA A 412 9.37 -6.78 -17.55
N THR A 413 9.29 -7.51 -16.44
CA THR A 413 10.36 -7.62 -15.43
C THR A 413 11.59 -8.33 -15.98
N ASP A 414 11.42 -9.52 -16.58
CA ASP A 414 12.52 -10.34 -17.11
C ASP A 414 13.26 -9.62 -18.26
N LYS A 415 12.54 -8.79 -19.02
CA LYS A 415 13.08 -8.03 -20.16
C LYS A 415 13.44 -6.59 -19.84
N LYS A 416 13.31 -6.17 -18.58
CA LYS A 416 13.62 -4.80 -18.12
C LYS A 416 12.89 -3.72 -18.93
N LEU A 417 11.60 -3.95 -19.20
CA LEU A 417 10.75 -3.03 -19.95
C LEU A 417 10.04 -2.00 -19.07
N ILE A 418 10.11 -2.18 -17.76
CA ILE A 418 9.44 -1.32 -16.79
C ILE A 418 10.20 0.01 -16.70
N GLU A 419 9.52 1.11 -16.97
CA GLU A 419 10.04 2.46 -16.80
C GLU A 419 10.24 2.77 -15.31
N GLU A 420 11.50 3.05 -14.89
CA GLU A 420 11.83 3.11 -13.45
C GLU A 420 11.58 4.47 -12.80
N ASN A 421 11.81 5.58 -13.51
CA ASN A 421 11.79 6.94 -12.92
C ASN A 421 10.46 7.67 -13.11
N VAL A 422 9.33 6.94 -13.02
CA VAL A 422 8.00 7.50 -13.25
C VAL A 422 6.96 6.91 -12.31
N PHE A 423 5.96 7.74 -11.97
CA PHE A 423 4.70 7.30 -11.40
C PHE A 423 3.61 7.43 -12.47
N LYS A 424 3.08 6.31 -12.92
CA LYS A 424 1.95 6.24 -13.86
C LYS A 424 0.67 6.01 -13.10
N PHE A 425 -0.17 7.02 -13.08
CA PHE A 425 -1.49 6.95 -12.45
C PHE A 425 -2.56 6.67 -13.49
N CYS A 426 -3.62 5.99 -13.09
CA CYS A 426 -4.87 5.91 -13.82
C CYS A 426 -6.06 5.77 -12.89
N TRP A 427 -7.21 6.19 -13.38
CA TRP A 427 -8.51 5.90 -12.80
C TRP A 427 -9.08 4.64 -13.44
N ILE A 428 -9.51 3.69 -12.62
CA ILE A 428 -10.34 2.58 -13.08
C ILE A 428 -11.78 2.94 -12.75
N VAL A 429 -12.64 2.91 -13.74
CA VAL A 429 -14.03 3.37 -13.65
C VAL A 429 -15.01 2.32 -14.18
N ASP A 430 -16.29 2.55 -14.02
CA ASP A 430 -17.36 1.69 -14.58
C ASP A 430 -17.26 0.23 -14.11
N TYR A 431 -17.13 0.05 -12.81
CA TYR A 431 -17.16 -1.27 -12.19
C TYR A 431 -18.53 -1.93 -12.36
N PRO A 432 -18.61 -3.26 -12.53
CA PRO A 432 -19.88 -3.96 -12.47
C PRO A 432 -20.51 -3.80 -11.08
N MET A 433 -21.82 -3.54 -11.03
CA MET A 433 -22.54 -3.46 -9.76
C MET A 433 -22.70 -4.84 -9.11
N PHE A 434 -22.93 -5.84 -9.94
CA PHE A 434 -23.17 -7.22 -9.54
C PHE A 434 -22.25 -8.17 -10.29
N GLU A 435 -21.99 -9.30 -9.66
CA GLU A 435 -21.31 -10.46 -10.26
C GLU A 435 -22.05 -11.75 -9.93
N LYS A 436 -21.73 -12.79 -10.66
CA LYS A 436 -22.29 -14.12 -10.42
C LYS A 436 -21.24 -14.96 -9.70
N ASP A 437 -21.55 -15.38 -8.48
CA ASP A 437 -20.72 -16.34 -7.75
C ASP A 437 -20.70 -17.67 -8.52
N GLU A 438 -19.52 -18.11 -8.92
CA GLU A 438 -19.35 -19.32 -9.74
C GLU A 438 -19.73 -20.61 -9.00
N SER A 439 -19.62 -20.62 -7.67
CA SER A 439 -19.88 -21.82 -6.86
C SER A 439 -21.36 -22.01 -6.56
N THR A 440 -22.06 -20.90 -6.29
CA THR A 440 -23.48 -20.91 -5.91
C THR A 440 -24.42 -20.55 -7.07
N GLY A 441 -23.90 -19.89 -8.11
CA GLY A 441 -24.66 -19.34 -9.23
C GLY A 441 -25.53 -18.15 -8.86
N LYS A 442 -25.41 -17.60 -7.63
CA LYS A 442 -26.16 -16.45 -7.15
C LYS A 442 -25.57 -15.14 -7.63
N ILE A 443 -26.41 -14.12 -7.72
CA ILE A 443 -25.99 -12.76 -7.98
C ILE A 443 -25.62 -12.12 -6.64
N GLU A 444 -24.43 -11.51 -6.57
CA GLU A 444 -23.91 -10.81 -5.42
C GLU A 444 -23.39 -9.42 -5.84
N PHE A 445 -23.12 -8.53 -4.89
CA PHE A 445 -22.42 -7.29 -5.19
C PHE A 445 -20.96 -7.59 -5.56
N SER A 446 -20.52 -7.02 -6.68
CA SER A 446 -19.14 -7.23 -7.14
C SER A 446 -18.11 -6.63 -6.18
N HIS A 447 -18.34 -5.40 -5.70
CA HIS A 447 -17.39 -4.65 -4.84
C HIS A 447 -18.14 -3.94 -3.70
N ASN A 448 -18.50 -2.66 -3.89
CA ASN A 448 -19.06 -1.82 -2.83
C ASN A 448 -20.60 -1.70 -2.97
N PRO A 449 -21.38 -2.26 -2.03
CA PRO A 449 -22.85 -2.23 -2.09
C PRO A 449 -23.45 -0.82 -1.93
N PHE A 450 -22.67 0.16 -1.44
CA PHE A 450 -23.11 1.53 -1.24
C PHE A 450 -22.94 2.41 -2.49
N SER A 451 -22.46 1.86 -3.59
CA SER A 451 -22.30 2.61 -4.85
C SER A 451 -23.64 2.85 -5.53
N MET A 452 -23.79 4.01 -6.16
CA MET A 452 -24.96 4.31 -6.96
C MET A 452 -24.90 3.53 -8.29
N PRO A 453 -25.94 2.74 -8.66
CA PRO A 453 -25.98 2.10 -9.97
C PRO A 453 -26.14 3.16 -11.07
N GLN A 454 -25.42 2.98 -12.17
CA GLN A 454 -25.58 3.83 -13.35
C GLN A 454 -26.97 3.59 -13.99
N GLY A 455 -27.73 4.66 -14.17
CA GLY A 455 -29.14 4.61 -14.58
C GLY A 455 -30.12 4.40 -13.43
N GLY A 456 -29.65 4.35 -12.19
CA GLY A 456 -30.50 4.36 -10.98
C GLY A 456 -31.55 3.26 -10.95
N MET A 457 -32.76 3.59 -10.53
CA MET A 457 -33.88 2.66 -10.42
C MET A 457 -34.28 2.06 -11.77
N ASP A 458 -34.22 2.80 -12.86
CA ASP A 458 -34.60 2.32 -14.19
C ASP A 458 -33.69 1.14 -14.62
N ALA A 459 -32.38 1.27 -14.41
CA ALA A 459 -31.46 0.19 -14.69
C ALA A 459 -31.73 -1.07 -13.84
N LEU A 460 -32.03 -0.90 -12.56
CA LEU A 460 -32.34 -2.01 -11.64
C LEU A 460 -33.67 -2.72 -11.97
N LEU A 461 -34.57 -2.08 -12.72
CA LEU A 461 -35.84 -2.65 -13.12
C LEU A 461 -35.79 -3.32 -14.49
N ASN A 462 -34.99 -2.78 -15.42
CA ASN A 462 -35.13 -3.08 -16.85
C ASN A 462 -33.91 -3.73 -17.50
N LYS A 463 -32.71 -3.70 -16.83
CA LYS A 463 -31.49 -4.34 -17.34
C LYS A 463 -31.23 -5.70 -16.68
N ASP A 464 -30.46 -6.55 -17.38
CA ASP A 464 -29.84 -7.70 -16.71
C ASP A 464 -28.94 -7.21 -15.58
N PRO A 465 -29.01 -7.77 -14.36
CA PRO A 465 -28.15 -7.36 -13.25
C PRO A 465 -26.67 -7.36 -13.59
N LEU A 466 -26.18 -8.30 -14.40
CA LEU A 466 -24.78 -8.41 -14.77
C LEU A 466 -24.31 -7.33 -15.77
N ASP A 467 -25.26 -6.60 -16.40
CA ASP A 467 -24.98 -5.48 -17.30
C ASP A 467 -25.06 -4.11 -16.59
N ILE A 468 -25.38 -4.10 -15.29
CA ILE A 468 -25.49 -2.86 -14.53
C ILE A 468 -24.11 -2.46 -14.00
N LEU A 469 -23.69 -1.25 -14.35
CA LEU A 469 -22.46 -0.66 -13.84
C LEU A 469 -22.75 0.21 -12.61
N ALA A 470 -21.75 0.39 -11.77
CA ALA A 470 -21.77 1.29 -10.62
C ALA A 470 -20.89 2.52 -10.87
N TYR A 471 -21.23 3.66 -10.26
CA TYR A 471 -20.35 4.82 -10.14
C TYR A 471 -19.29 4.55 -9.05
N GLN A 472 -18.49 3.51 -9.28
CA GLN A 472 -17.34 3.16 -8.47
C GLN A 472 -16.06 3.42 -9.26
N TYR A 473 -15.01 3.84 -8.56
CA TYR A 473 -13.74 4.20 -9.17
C TYR A 473 -12.58 3.94 -8.20
N ASP A 474 -11.46 3.51 -8.78
CA ASP A 474 -10.21 3.30 -8.06
C ASP A 474 -9.10 4.15 -8.68
N LEU A 475 -8.23 4.70 -7.82
CA LEU A 475 -6.99 5.34 -8.25
C LEU A 475 -5.85 4.33 -8.12
N VAL A 476 -5.19 4.05 -9.24
CA VAL A 476 -4.08 3.10 -9.33
C VAL A 476 -2.78 3.83 -9.68
N CYS A 477 -1.67 3.40 -9.09
CA CYS A 477 -0.33 3.87 -9.41
C CYS A 477 0.63 2.69 -9.53
N ASN A 478 1.29 2.54 -10.68
CA ASN A 478 2.33 1.53 -10.90
C ASN A 478 1.90 0.10 -10.53
N GLY A 479 0.66 -0.27 -10.81
CA GLY A 479 0.13 -1.59 -10.48
C GLY A 479 -0.38 -1.76 -9.04
N ILE A 480 -0.43 -0.68 -8.26
CA ILE A 480 -0.91 -0.68 -6.88
C ILE A 480 -2.18 0.18 -6.80
N GLU A 481 -3.26 -0.37 -6.28
CA GLU A 481 -4.46 0.38 -5.90
C GLU A 481 -4.14 1.29 -4.72
N LEU A 482 -4.14 2.59 -4.95
CA LEU A 482 -3.95 3.57 -3.89
C LEU A 482 -5.24 3.91 -3.16
N SER A 483 -6.36 3.84 -3.85
CA SER A 483 -7.62 4.35 -3.33
C SER A 483 -8.80 3.75 -4.04
N SER A 484 -9.88 3.52 -3.29
CA SER A 484 -11.20 3.16 -3.81
C SER A 484 -12.26 4.16 -3.36
N GLY A 485 -13.21 4.46 -4.24
CA GLY A 485 -14.28 5.41 -4.00
C GLY A 485 -15.54 5.13 -4.80
N ALA A 486 -16.60 5.88 -4.51
CA ALA A 486 -17.86 5.80 -5.25
C ALA A 486 -18.70 7.07 -5.09
N ILE A 487 -19.60 7.32 -6.04
CA ILE A 487 -20.80 8.12 -5.78
C ILE A 487 -21.77 7.20 -5.04
N ARG A 488 -22.30 7.68 -3.92
CA ARG A 488 -23.05 6.84 -2.98
C ARG A 488 -24.52 6.69 -3.36
N ASN A 489 -25.04 5.51 -3.11
CA ASN A 489 -26.46 5.26 -3.18
C ASN A 489 -27.15 5.85 -1.94
N HIS A 490 -27.68 7.04 -2.08
CA HIS A 490 -28.33 7.81 -1.02
C HIS A 490 -29.87 7.73 -1.05
N VAL A 491 -30.41 6.92 -1.97
CA VAL A 491 -31.86 6.75 -2.17
C VAL A 491 -32.32 5.42 -1.60
N PRO A 492 -33.12 5.39 -0.53
CA PRO A 492 -33.56 4.14 0.12
C PRO A 492 -34.16 3.10 -0.83
N ASP A 493 -35.07 3.51 -1.70
CA ASP A 493 -35.75 2.60 -2.63
C ASP A 493 -34.77 1.92 -3.61
N ILE A 494 -33.78 2.66 -4.12
CA ILE A 494 -32.71 2.13 -4.97
C ILE A 494 -31.86 1.15 -4.16
N MET A 495 -31.54 1.44 -2.92
CA MET A 495 -30.76 0.56 -2.04
C MET A 495 -31.50 -0.74 -1.77
N TYR A 496 -32.77 -0.70 -1.36
CA TYR A 496 -33.57 -1.90 -1.15
C TYR A 496 -33.67 -2.75 -2.41
N LYS A 497 -33.86 -2.12 -3.59
CA LYS A 497 -33.95 -2.84 -4.86
C LYS A 497 -32.62 -3.51 -5.22
N ALA A 498 -31.48 -2.83 -5.06
CA ALA A 498 -30.16 -3.39 -5.33
C ALA A 498 -29.86 -4.59 -4.40
N PHE A 499 -30.11 -4.44 -3.09
CA PHE A 499 -29.93 -5.54 -2.13
C PHE A 499 -30.88 -6.73 -2.40
N LYS A 500 -32.09 -6.48 -2.87
CA LYS A 500 -33.02 -7.55 -3.27
C LYS A 500 -32.49 -8.34 -4.47
N ILE A 501 -31.86 -7.69 -5.45
CA ILE A 501 -31.22 -8.36 -6.58
C ILE A 501 -30.07 -9.25 -6.09
N ALA A 502 -29.27 -8.78 -5.13
CA ALA A 502 -28.23 -9.57 -4.47
C ALA A 502 -28.76 -10.62 -3.46
N GLY A 503 -30.06 -10.90 -3.46
CA GLY A 503 -30.66 -11.97 -2.65
C GLY A 503 -30.92 -11.60 -1.18
N HIS A 504 -30.86 -10.33 -0.80
CA HIS A 504 -31.11 -9.86 0.56
C HIS A 504 -32.53 -9.30 0.70
N ASN A 505 -33.21 -9.67 1.78
CA ASN A 505 -34.51 -9.08 2.13
C ASN A 505 -34.35 -7.66 2.73
N PRO A 506 -35.38 -6.80 2.63
CA PRO A 506 -35.37 -5.47 3.25
C PRO A 506 -34.98 -5.46 4.72
N ASP A 507 -35.51 -6.41 5.52
CA ASP A 507 -35.19 -6.53 6.96
C ASP A 507 -33.69 -6.72 7.23
N VAL A 508 -32.96 -7.35 6.29
CA VAL A 508 -31.49 -7.51 6.40
C VAL A 508 -30.81 -6.16 6.26
N VAL A 509 -31.28 -5.33 5.33
CA VAL A 509 -30.75 -3.98 5.10
C VAL A 509 -31.02 -3.08 6.32
N ASP A 510 -32.26 -3.09 6.83
CA ASP A 510 -32.66 -2.33 7.99
C ASP A 510 -31.88 -2.73 9.26
N ASN A 511 -31.61 -4.02 9.43
CA ASN A 511 -30.85 -4.53 10.59
C ASN A 511 -29.35 -4.27 10.48
N LYS A 512 -28.78 -4.33 9.26
CA LYS A 512 -27.33 -4.10 9.04
C LYS A 512 -26.96 -2.62 9.02
N PHE A 513 -27.84 -1.75 8.51
CA PHE A 513 -27.56 -0.32 8.29
C PHE A 513 -28.64 0.61 8.87
N PRO A 514 -29.12 0.39 10.12
CA PRO A 514 -30.28 1.10 10.64
C PRO A 514 -30.05 2.61 10.70
N GLY A 515 -28.86 3.05 11.08
CA GLY A 515 -28.52 4.47 11.17
C GLY A 515 -28.53 5.16 9.80
N LEU A 516 -27.95 4.52 8.82
CA LEU A 516 -27.81 5.08 7.45
C LEU A 516 -29.16 5.15 6.73
N ILE A 517 -29.91 4.04 6.74
CA ILE A 517 -31.23 3.98 6.10
C ILE A 517 -32.21 4.97 6.75
N ASN A 518 -32.18 5.09 8.09
CA ASN A 518 -33.02 6.08 8.76
C ASN A 518 -32.63 7.50 8.40
N ALA A 519 -31.32 7.81 8.34
CA ALA A 519 -30.86 9.14 7.94
C ALA A 519 -31.30 9.51 6.52
N PHE A 520 -31.22 8.60 5.56
CA PHE A 520 -31.62 8.84 4.18
C PHE A 520 -33.13 9.16 4.03
N LYS A 521 -33.96 8.67 4.91
CA LYS A 521 -35.41 9.01 4.93
C LYS A 521 -35.68 10.49 5.29
N PHE A 522 -34.69 11.20 5.85
CA PHE A 522 -34.83 12.61 6.24
C PHE A 522 -34.11 13.57 5.27
N GLY A 523 -33.81 13.14 4.06
CA GLY A 523 -33.25 13.99 3.02
C GLY A 523 -31.73 13.94 2.97
N ALA A 524 -31.19 12.93 2.31
CA ALA A 524 -29.77 12.81 2.03
C ALA A 524 -29.42 13.55 0.73
N PRO A 525 -28.38 14.40 0.69
CA PRO A 525 -27.89 14.98 -0.55
C PRO A 525 -27.23 13.87 -1.41
N PRO A 526 -27.15 14.03 -2.74
CA PRO A 526 -26.20 13.25 -3.53
C PRO A 526 -24.79 13.52 -3.00
N HIS A 527 -23.99 12.47 -2.80
CA HIS A 527 -22.64 12.60 -2.25
C HIS A 527 -21.72 11.51 -2.78
N GLY A 528 -20.44 11.75 -2.69
CA GLY A 528 -19.40 10.83 -3.13
C GLY A 528 -18.07 11.12 -2.44
N GLY A 529 -17.20 10.15 -2.47
CA GLY A 529 -15.90 10.26 -1.85
C GLY A 529 -14.98 9.09 -2.16
N ILE A 530 -13.81 9.11 -1.54
CA ILE A 530 -12.74 8.17 -1.80
C ILE A 530 -11.85 8.05 -0.57
N ALA A 531 -11.03 6.99 -0.49
CA ALA A 531 -10.18 6.73 0.67
C ALA A 531 -8.76 6.30 0.28
N PRO A 532 -7.86 7.23 -0.11
CA PRO A 532 -6.45 6.94 -0.38
C PRO A 532 -5.71 6.35 0.84
N GLY A 533 -5.06 5.19 0.63
CA GLY A 533 -4.25 4.52 1.64
C GLY A 533 -2.91 5.24 1.87
N ILE A 534 -2.73 5.85 3.04
CA ILE A 534 -1.52 6.60 3.39
C ILE A 534 -0.30 5.70 3.39
N ASP A 535 -0.44 4.51 3.94
CA ASP A 535 0.67 3.55 4.04
C ASP A 535 1.19 3.13 2.66
N ARG A 536 0.30 2.90 1.68
CA ARG A 536 0.67 2.59 0.29
C ARG A 536 1.33 3.76 -0.42
N ILE A 537 0.82 4.99 -0.20
CA ILE A 537 1.44 6.21 -0.74
C ILE A 537 2.86 6.36 -0.23
N VAL A 538 3.08 6.21 1.08
CA VAL A 538 4.41 6.35 1.68
C VAL A 538 5.34 5.21 1.24
N MET A 539 4.83 3.99 1.11
CA MET A 539 5.59 2.83 0.60
C MET A 539 6.14 3.08 -0.81
N LEU A 540 5.30 3.61 -1.72
CA LEU A 540 5.73 3.98 -3.07
C LEU A 540 6.76 5.11 -3.08
N LEU A 541 6.58 6.14 -2.26
CA LEU A 541 7.48 7.28 -2.16
C LEU A 541 8.83 6.91 -1.54
N ALA A 542 8.84 5.98 -0.58
CA ALA A 542 10.03 5.47 0.09
C ALA A 542 10.76 4.40 -0.73
N ASP A 543 10.16 3.94 -1.82
CA ASP A 543 10.67 2.83 -2.64
C ASP A 543 10.89 1.55 -1.82
N GLU A 544 9.94 1.26 -0.94
CA GLU A 544 9.98 0.10 -0.06
C GLU A 544 9.16 -1.07 -0.64
N PRO A 545 9.70 -2.30 -0.59
CA PRO A 545 8.99 -3.47 -1.10
C PRO A 545 7.87 -3.96 -0.18
N ASN A 546 7.83 -3.47 1.07
CA ASN A 546 6.91 -3.93 2.10
C ASN A 546 6.36 -2.75 2.90
N ILE A 547 5.05 -2.71 3.07
CA ILE A 547 4.33 -1.63 3.77
C ILE A 547 4.74 -1.49 5.24
N ARG A 548 5.19 -2.57 5.91
CA ARG A 548 5.65 -2.53 7.30
C ARG A 548 6.91 -1.67 7.50
N GLU A 549 7.67 -1.41 6.45
CA GLU A 549 8.85 -0.54 6.51
C GLU A 549 8.49 0.95 6.74
N VAL A 550 7.27 1.34 6.40
CA VAL A 550 6.78 2.73 6.52
C VAL A 550 5.77 2.93 7.66
N ILE A 551 5.53 1.92 8.47
CA ILE A 551 4.70 1.98 9.68
C ILE A 551 5.63 2.08 10.90
N LEU A 552 5.28 2.98 11.85
CA LEU A 552 6.12 3.25 13.01
C LEU A 552 6.34 2.00 13.87
N PHE A 553 5.25 1.35 14.28
CA PHE A 553 5.24 0.13 15.08
C PHE A 553 4.31 -0.90 14.43
N PRO A 554 4.75 -1.61 13.37
CA PRO A 554 3.90 -2.56 12.67
C PRO A 554 3.82 -3.89 13.43
N MET A 555 2.72 -4.61 13.24
CA MET A 555 2.61 -6.02 13.63
C MET A 555 3.42 -6.92 12.69
N THR A 556 3.72 -8.13 13.12
CA THR A 556 4.25 -9.21 12.27
C THR A 556 3.22 -9.62 11.21
N GLY A 557 3.64 -10.41 10.23
CA GLY A 557 2.71 -11.03 9.26
C GLY A 557 1.62 -11.93 9.89
N LYS A 558 1.78 -12.29 11.16
CA LYS A 558 0.80 -13.08 11.94
C LYS A 558 -0.09 -12.22 12.85
N ALA A 559 -0.11 -10.91 12.66
CA ALA A 559 -0.84 -9.95 13.49
C ALA A 559 -0.40 -9.94 14.98
N GLU A 560 0.90 -10.08 15.22
CA GLU A 560 1.50 -10.04 16.57
C GLU A 560 2.36 -8.79 16.74
N ASP A 561 2.19 -8.06 17.84
CA ASP A 561 3.12 -7.02 18.28
C ASP A 561 4.14 -7.65 19.26
N LEU A 562 5.34 -7.91 18.76
CA LEU A 562 6.41 -8.55 19.53
C LEU A 562 7.01 -7.65 20.60
N MET A 563 6.83 -6.34 20.51
CA MET A 563 7.35 -5.36 21.44
C MET A 563 6.45 -5.19 22.66
N MET A 564 5.13 -5.12 22.41
CA MET A 564 4.11 -4.97 23.43
C MET A 564 3.51 -6.30 23.88
N ASN A 565 3.93 -7.41 23.25
CA ASN A 565 3.42 -8.76 23.52
C ASN A 565 1.89 -8.84 23.35
N ALA A 566 1.41 -8.35 22.19
CA ALA A 566 -0.01 -8.40 21.84
C ALA A 566 -0.22 -9.31 20.58
N PRO A 567 -1.31 -10.11 20.52
CA PRO A 567 -2.33 -10.30 21.56
C PRO A 567 -1.80 -11.05 22.78
N ASN A 568 -2.40 -10.82 23.94
CA ASN A 568 -1.99 -11.41 25.21
C ASN A 568 -3.17 -12.08 25.94
N ASP A 569 -2.85 -12.95 26.88
CA ASP A 569 -3.85 -13.61 27.72
C ASP A 569 -4.66 -12.61 28.53
N ILE A 570 -5.94 -12.93 28.74
CA ILE A 570 -6.86 -12.18 29.58
C ILE A 570 -7.08 -12.91 30.91
N SER A 571 -7.18 -12.19 32.03
CA SER A 571 -7.41 -12.77 33.34
C SER A 571 -8.83 -13.31 33.51
N ASP A 572 -9.00 -14.35 34.33
CA ASP A 572 -10.31 -14.92 34.66
C ASP A 572 -11.25 -13.89 35.29
N VAL A 573 -10.72 -12.90 36.01
CA VAL A 573 -11.50 -11.79 36.58
C VAL A 573 -12.12 -10.94 35.49
N GLN A 574 -11.33 -10.55 34.50
CA GLN A 574 -11.79 -9.76 33.34
C GLN A 574 -12.81 -10.54 32.52
N LEU A 575 -12.57 -11.83 32.26
CA LEU A 575 -13.52 -12.69 31.54
C LEU A 575 -14.88 -12.75 32.28
N LYS A 576 -14.85 -12.90 33.62
CA LYS A 576 -16.06 -12.91 34.43
C LYS A 576 -16.80 -11.56 34.41
N GLU A 577 -16.08 -10.45 34.47
CA GLU A 577 -16.66 -9.10 34.35
C GLU A 577 -17.35 -8.89 33.01
N LEU A 578 -16.73 -9.37 31.93
CA LEU A 578 -17.26 -9.31 30.56
C LEU A 578 -18.40 -10.31 30.33
N GLY A 579 -18.57 -11.31 31.18
CA GLY A 579 -19.54 -12.39 30.99
C GLY A 579 -19.13 -13.35 29.86
N ILE A 580 -17.84 -13.48 29.60
CA ILE A 580 -17.26 -14.31 28.50
C ILE A 580 -16.63 -15.56 29.11
N LYS A 581 -16.75 -16.68 28.40
CA LYS A 581 -16.06 -17.93 28.73
C LYS A 581 -15.28 -18.40 27.49
N LEU A 582 -13.99 -18.67 27.67
CA LEU A 582 -13.15 -19.25 26.62
C LEU A 582 -13.42 -20.75 26.48
N ASP A 583 -13.69 -21.20 25.27
CA ASP A 583 -13.72 -22.64 24.96
C ASP A 583 -12.30 -23.11 24.62
N LYS A 584 -11.63 -23.72 25.61
CA LYS A 584 -10.26 -24.24 25.47
C LYS A 584 -10.16 -25.47 24.54
N LYS A 585 -11.29 -26.00 24.03
CA LYS A 585 -11.31 -27.21 23.20
C LYS A 585 -11.26 -26.97 21.70
N VAL A 586 -11.49 -25.76 21.25
CA VAL A 586 -11.43 -25.43 19.81
C VAL A 586 -9.99 -25.12 19.43
N LYS A 587 -9.28 -26.14 18.93
CA LYS A 587 -8.08 -25.91 18.09
C LYS A 587 -8.61 -25.48 16.73
N ILE A 588 -8.49 -24.20 16.41
CA ILE A 588 -8.67 -23.71 15.04
C ILE A 588 -7.40 -24.17 14.31
N ASN A 589 -7.55 -25.14 13.41
CA ASN A 589 -6.48 -25.59 12.52
C ASN A 589 -6.18 -24.55 11.45
#